data_0d507fcca3cc600fa37e8f10c2f6b600
#
_entry.id   0d507fcca3cc600fa37e8f10c2f6b600
#
_cell.length_a   1.000
_cell.length_b   1.000
_cell.length_c   1.000
_cell.angle_alpha   90.00
_cell.angle_beta   90.00
_cell.angle_gamma   90.00
#
_symmetry.space_group_name_H-M   'P 1'
#
loop_
_entity.id
_entity.type
_entity.pdbx_description
1 polymer ?
#
loop_
_entity_poly.entity_id
_entity_poly.type
_entity_poly.pdbx_seq_one_letter_code
_entity_poly.pdbx_strand_id
1 'polypeptide(L)'
;MLSYFGLGHLNFLTFIIVLTALTIASVTDIKSKTIPILLFPLTMCVNCILVFPTWERLIGFFILGLAFFLFASFGNGGGGDVFMMAAIGLQTGTSNGLWCATISYIIYAIFAVTYYLAQPPKKRKKAKLKQFPFAPFALLGYIATYVLAGFHCI
;
A
#
# COMPACT_ATOMS: atom_id res chain seq x y z
N MET A 1 -18.49 18.33 -4.28
CA MET A 1 -18.25 16.90 -4.16
C MET A 1 -16.75 16.56 -4.10
N LEU A 2 -15.94 16.94 -5.08
CA LEU A 2 -14.47 16.77 -5.04
C LEU A 2 -13.77 17.59 -3.93
N SER A 3 -14.40 18.66 -3.43
CA SER A 3 -13.86 19.50 -2.35
C SER A 3 -13.85 18.82 -0.97
N TYR A 4 -14.71 17.83 -0.71
CA TYR A 4 -14.74 17.11 0.56
C TYR A 4 -13.53 16.15 0.73
N PHE A 5 -12.96 15.68 -0.38
CA PHE A 5 -11.72 14.90 -0.37
C PHE A 5 -10.47 15.77 -0.36
N GLY A 6 -10.62 17.10 -0.36
CA GLY A 6 -9.49 17.97 -0.63
C GLY A 6 -8.83 17.66 -1.98
N LEU A 7 -9.55 17.02 -2.89
CA LEU A 7 -9.11 16.68 -4.25
C LEU A 7 -9.31 17.88 -5.17
N GLY A 8 -8.63 18.99 -4.88
CA GLY A 8 -8.26 19.92 -5.94
C GLY A 8 -7.31 19.24 -6.93
N HIS A 9 -7.04 19.88 -8.05
CA HIS A 9 -6.14 19.35 -9.09
C HIS A 9 -4.80 18.82 -8.55
N LEU A 10 -4.25 19.41 -7.47
CA LEU A 10 -3.02 18.99 -6.81
C LEU A 10 -3.14 17.62 -6.12
N ASN A 11 -4.30 17.32 -5.53
CA ASN A 11 -4.52 16.01 -4.90
C ASN A 11 -4.71 14.90 -5.93
N PHE A 12 -5.27 15.20 -7.10
CA PHE A 12 -5.32 14.24 -8.20
C PHE A 12 -3.93 13.94 -8.75
N LEU A 13 -3.07 14.95 -8.86
CA LEU A 13 -1.68 14.76 -9.27
C LEU A 13 -0.91 13.88 -8.29
N THR A 14 -1.05 14.11 -6.97
CA THR A 14 -0.41 13.25 -5.95
C THR A 14 -0.94 11.83 -5.98
N PHE A 15 -2.23 11.63 -6.29
CA PHE A 15 -2.80 10.30 -6.51
C PHE A 15 -2.11 9.57 -7.68
N ILE A 16 -1.94 10.23 -8.81
CA ILE A 16 -1.27 9.65 -9.99
C ILE A 16 0.20 9.31 -9.67
N ILE A 17 0.89 10.15 -8.93
CA ILE A 17 2.29 9.93 -8.53
C ILE A 17 2.39 8.67 -7.66
N VAL A 18 1.56 8.53 -6.63
CA VAL A 18 1.56 7.34 -5.76
C VAL A 18 1.13 6.10 -6.54
N LEU A 19 0.12 6.20 -7.40
CA LEU A 19 -0.33 5.11 -8.26
C LEU A 19 0.80 4.61 -9.18
N THR A 20 1.54 5.53 -9.77
CA THR A 20 2.69 5.21 -10.63
C THR A 20 3.80 4.52 -9.83
N ALA A 21 4.13 5.05 -8.64
CA ALA A 21 5.10 4.43 -7.74
C ALA A 21 4.68 3.02 -7.31
N LEU A 22 3.41 2.81 -6.96
CA LEU A 22 2.87 1.49 -6.62
C LEU A 22 2.90 0.52 -7.81
N THR A 23 2.66 1.02 -9.02
CA THR A 23 2.75 0.20 -10.23
C THR A 23 4.19 -0.25 -10.48
N ILE A 24 5.16 0.65 -10.36
CA ILE A 24 6.60 0.32 -10.48
C ILE A 24 6.99 -0.68 -9.39
N ALA A 25 6.60 -0.42 -8.13
CA ALA A 25 6.86 -1.31 -7.01
C ALA A 25 6.27 -2.71 -7.25
N SER A 26 5.04 -2.79 -7.76
CA SER A 26 4.37 -4.06 -8.06
C SER A 26 5.14 -4.86 -9.13
N VAL A 27 5.57 -4.22 -10.20
CA VAL A 27 6.34 -4.88 -11.27
C VAL A 27 7.70 -5.34 -10.76
N THR A 28 8.41 -4.54 -9.98
CA THR A 28 9.71 -4.90 -9.42
C THR A 28 9.59 -6.00 -8.37
N ASP A 29 8.59 -5.94 -7.52
CA ASP A 29 8.33 -6.94 -6.48
C ASP A 29 7.98 -8.31 -7.09
N ILE A 30 7.20 -8.35 -8.18
CA ILE A 30 6.91 -9.59 -8.91
C ILE A 30 8.19 -10.17 -9.55
N LYS A 31 9.03 -9.32 -10.16
CA LYS A 31 10.21 -9.77 -10.92
C LYS A 31 11.40 -10.13 -10.03
N SER A 32 11.75 -9.24 -9.10
CA SER A 32 12.97 -9.34 -8.29
C SER A 32 12.70 -9.59 -6.80
N LYS A 33 11.44 -9.55 -6.36
CA LYS A 33 11.02 -9.61 -4.95
C LYS A 33 11.70 -8.55 -4.08
N THR A 34 12.01 -7.43 -4.68
CA THR A 34 12.62 -6.29 -4.01
C THR A 34 11.95 -5.02 -4.49
N ILE A 35 11.62 -4.13 -3.56
CA ILE A 35 11.09 -2.81 -3.85
C ILE A 35 12.27 -1.82 -3.79
N PRO A 36 12.45 -0.96 -4.81
CA PRO A 36 13.50 0.05 -4.77
C PRO A 36 13.33 0.97 -3.56
N ILE A 37 14.32 0.96 -2.65
CA ILE A 37 14.21 1.62 -1.35
C ILE A 37 13.99 3.13 -1.44
N LEU A 38 14.50 3.78 -2.50
CA LEU A 38 14.36 5.22 -2.73
C LEU A 38 13.05 5.63 -3.39
N LEU A 39 12.29 4.69 -3.95
CA LEU A 39 11.07 5.00 -4.71
C LEU A 39 10.04 5.76 -3.85
N PHE A 40 9.72 5.23 -2.68
CA PHE A 40 8.70 5.83 -1.82
C PHE A 40 9.18 7.07 -1.05
N PRO A 41 10.39 7.15 -0.50
CA PRO A 41 10.92 8.39 0.04
C PRO A 41 10.88 9.55 -0.97
N LEU A 42 11.27 9.32 -2.22
CA LEU A 42 11.15 10.34 -3.28
C LEU A 42 9.69 10.73 -3.54
N THR A 43 8.81 9.75 -3.61
CA THR A 43 7.36 9.98 -3.77
C THR A 43 6.80 10.81 -2.62
N MET A 44 7.21 10.54 -1.38
CA MET A 44 6.82 11.33 -0.20
C MET A 44 7.32 12.77 -0.29
N CYS A 45 8.58 12.99 -0.65
CA CYS A 45 9.14 14.33 -0.83
C CYS A 45 8.34 15.13 -1.87
N VAL A 46 8.06 14.53 -3.03
CA VAL A 46 7.26 15.19 -4.06
C VAL A 46 5.84 15.50 -3.56
N ASN A 47 5.19 14.56 -2.86
CA ASN A 47 3.87 14.79 -2.28
C ASN A 47 3.88 15.94 -1.25
N CYS A 48 4.88 16.03 -0.38
CA CYS A 48 5.01 17.12 0.59
C CYS A 48 5.24 18.48 -0.07
N ILE A 49 5.93 18.53 -1.21
CA ILE A 49 6.16 19.76 -1.97
C ILE A 49 4.87 20.21 -2.67
N LEU A 50 4.12 19.27 -3.26
CA LEU A 50 2.90 19.57 -4.01
C LEU A 50 1.71 19.90 -3.11
N VAL A 51 1.58 19.16 -2.00
CA VAL A 51 0.49 19.33 -1.04
C VAL A 51 1.04 19.27 0.36
N PHE A 52 1.00 20.41 1.06
CA PHE A 52 1.47 20.44 2.46
C PHE A 52 0.66 19.43 3.31
N PRO A 53 1.32 18.52 4.04
CA PRO A 53 0.63 17.46 4.77
C PRO A 53 -0.21 18.05 5.93
N THR A 54 -1.48 17.67 5.99
CA THR A 54 -2.34 17.94 7.16
C THR A 54 -1.96 17.05 8.33
N TRP A 55 -2.37 17.40 9.56
CA TRP A 55 -2.15 16.57 10.75
C TRP A 55 -2.67 15.14 10.56
N GLU A 56 -3.82 14.97 9.93
CA GLU A 56 -4.40 13.65 9.66
C GLU A 56 -3.49 12.81 8.74
N ARG A 57 -2.86 13.42 7.76
CA ARG A 57 -1.90 12.76 6.85
C ARG A 57 -0.60 12.39 7.56
N LEU A 58 -0.10 13.27 8.43
CA LEU A 58 1.08 12.97 9.25
C LEU A 58 0.80 11.81 10.22
N ILE A 59 -0.36 11.81 10.88
CA ILE A 59 -0.77 10.71 11.75
C ILE A 59 -0.89 9.41 10.93
N GLY A 60 -1.48 9.46 9.74
CA GLY A 60 -1.56 8.31 8.83
C GLY A 60 -0.20 7.75 8.43
N PHE A 61 0.75 8.64 8.12
CA PHE A 61 2.15 8.26 7.86
C PHE A 61 2.76 7.48 9.02
N PHE A 62 2.65 8.03 10.25
CA PHE A 62 3.24 7.39 11.43
C PHE A 62 2.54 6.07 11.79
N ILE A 63 1.20 6.03 11.79
CA ILE A 63 0.44 4.83 12.15
C ILE A 63 0.74 3.69 11.18
N LEU A 64 0.63 3.93 9.88
CA LEU A 64 0.88 2.88 8.88
C LEU A 64 2.35 2.52 8.79
N GLY A 65 3.25 3.50 8.82
CA GLY A 65 4.69 3.26 8.83
C GLY A 65 5.12 2.44 10.04
N LEU A 66 4.66 2.79 11.25
CA LEU A 66 4.99 2.06 12.48
C LEU A 66 4.39 0.66 12.50
N ALA A 67 3.13 0.50 12.09
CA ALA A 67 2.48 -0.81 12.04
C ALA A 67 3.24 -1.77 11.12
N PHE A 68 3.62 -1.30 9.93
CA PHE A 68 4.39 -2.11 8.97
C PHE A 68 5.85 -2.30 9.39
N PHE A 69 6.45 -1.34 10.08
CA PHE A 69 7.78 -1.50 10.67
C PHE A 69 7.79 -2.60 11.73
N LEU A 70 6.81 -2.61 12.64
CA LEU A 70 6.65 -3.69 13.61
C LEU A 70 6.45 -5.03 12.93
N PHE A 71 5.57 -5.08 11.92
CA PHE A 71 5.35 -6.30 11.15
C PHE A 71 6.62 -6.80 10.43
N ALA A 72 7.41 -5.90 9.85
CA ALA A 72 8.69 -6.23 9.23
C ALA A 72 9.72 -6.72 10.24
N SER A 73 9.73 -6.16 11.47
CA SER A 73 10.63 -6.55 12.55
C SER A 73 10.39 -8.00 13.03
N PHE A 74 9.18 -8.53 12.87
CA PHE A 74 8.88 -9.94 13.12
C PHE A 74 9.27 -10.86 11.94
N GLY A 75 10.00 -10.36 10.96
CA GLY A 75 10.56 -11.14 9.84
C GLY A 75 9.57 -11.49 8.73
N ASN A 76 8.40 -10.86 8.71
CA ASN A 76 7.34 -11.14 7.75
C ASN A 76 7.22 -10.12 6.61
N GLY A 77 7.98 -9.02 6.67
CA GLY A 77 7.91 -7.94 5.66
C GLY A 77 9.28 -7.39 5.28
N GLY A 78 9.34 -6.71 4.14
CA GLY A 78 10.52 -5.99 3.67
C GLY A 78 10.50 -4.51 4.09
N GLY A 79 11.70 -3.89 4.22
CA GLY A 79 11.79 -2.45 4.48
C GLY A 79 11.08 -1.59 3.43
N GLY A 80 10.99 -2.07 2.18
CA GLY A 80 10.26 -1.41 1.11
C GLY A 80 8.75 -1.31 1.37
N ASP A 81 8.15 -2.34 2.00
CA ASP A 81 6.73 -2.35 2.36
C ASP A 81 6.40 -1.29 3.43
N VAL A 82 7.34 -1.05 4.36
CA VAL A 82 7.21 0.00 5.39
C VAL A 82 7.10 1.37 4.74
N PHE A 83 8.04 1.71 3.85
CA PHE A 83 8.03 3.00 3.16
C PHE A 83 6.83 3.14 2.22
N MET A 84 6.41 2.05 1.58
CA MET A 84 5.23 2.02 0.72
C MET A 84 3.96 2.38 1.51
N MET A 85 3.73 1.72 2.64
CA MET A 85 2.53 1.96 3.45
C MET A 85 2.57 3.31 4.17
N ALA A 86 3.75 3.77 4.58
CA ALA A 86 3.94 5.13 5.09
C ALA A 86 3.59 6.19 4.03
N ALA A 87 4.01 5.98 2.76
CA ALA A 87 3.67 6.89 1.67
C ALA A 87 2.16 6.92 1.37
N ILE A 88 1.49 5.77 1.41
CA ILE A 88 0.03 5.69 1.29
C ILE A 88 -0.64 6.47 2.43
N GLY A 89 -0.21 6.26 3.68
CA GLY A 89 -0.74 6.99 4.84
C GLY A 89 -0.56 8.50 4.75
N LEU A 90 0.61 8.95 4.28
CA LEU A 90 0.89 10.37 4.07
C LEU A 90 -0.02 11.00 3.01
N GLN A 91 -0.36 10.26 1.96
CA GLN A 91 -1.18 10.77 0.88
C GLN A 91 -2.68 10.69 1.19
N THR A 92 -3.15 9.61 1.80
CA THR A 92 -4.58 9.33 1.99
C THR A 92 -5.11 9.72 3.36
N GLY A 93 -4.22 9.98 4.33
CA GLY A 93 -4.59 10.18 5.73
C GLY A 93 -4.84 8.87 6.49
N THR A 94 -5.18 8.98 7.77
CA THR A 94 -5.30 7.81 8.67
C THR A 94 -6.45 6.91 8.27
N SER A 95 -7.65 7.46 8.07
CA SER A 95 -8.86 6.67 7.81
C SER A 95 -8.75 5.89 6.49
N ASN A 96 -8.52 6.59 5.39
CA ASN A 96 -8.41 5.96 4.07
C ASN A 96 -7.19 5.05 3.96
N GLY A 97 -6.08 5.41 4.62
CA GLY A 97 -4.89 4.57 4.68
C GLY A 97 -5.13 3.24 5.40
N LEU A 98 -5.88 3.24 6.51
CA LEU A 98 -6.28 2.02 7.20
C LEU A 98 -7.21 1.15 6.34
N TRP A 99 -8.17 1.74 5.63
CA TRP A 99 -9.00 1.01 4.68
C TRP A 99 -8.18 0.39 3.57
N CYS A 100 -7.24 1.14 3.00
CA CYS A 100 -6.31 0.64 1.98
C CYS A 100 -5.51 -0.56 2.50
N ALA A 101 -4.92 -0.46 3.69
CA ALA A 101 -4.17 -1.54 4.31
C ALA A 101 -5.06 -2.78 4.53
N THR A 102 -6.26 -2.59 5.09
CA THR A 102 -7.21 -3.68 5.37
C THR A 102 -7.61 -4.41 4.11
N ILE A 103 -8.01 -3.69 3.06
CA ILE A 103 -8.40 -4.27 1.77
C ILE A 103 -7.22 -5.02 1.14
N SER A 104 -6.02 -4.43 1.17
CA SER A 104 -4.80 -5.05 0.65
C SER A 104 -4.50 -6.39 1.34
N TYR A 105 -4.62 -6.43 2.67
CA TYR A 105 -4.42 -7.66 3.44
C TYR A 105 -5.49 -8.71 3.19
N ILE A 106 -6.76 -8.32 3.05
CA ILE A 106 -7.85 -9.25 2.73
C ILE A 106 -7.58 -9.91 1.37
N ILE A 107 -7.25 -9.12 0.35
CA ILE A 107 -6.96 -9.64 -0.99
C ILE A 107 -5.72 -10.56 -0.94
N TYR A 108 -4.67 -10.14 -0.24
CA TYR A 108 -3.45 -10.94 -0.03
C TYR A 108 -3.76 -12.28 0.66
N ALA A 109 -4.55 -12.26 1.73
CA ALA A 109 -4.93 -13.45 2.48
C ALA A 109 -5.76 -14.42 1.63
N ILE A 110 -6.75 -13.91 0.88
CA ILE A 110 -7.55 -14.74 -0.04
C ILE A 110 -6.64 -15.40 -1.07
N PHE A 111 -5.74 -14.63 -1.68
CA PHE A 111 -4.79 -15.16 -2.67
C PHE A 111 -3.87 -16.22 -2.06
N ALA A 112 -3.30 -15.96 -0.89
CA ALA A 112 -2.40 -16.88 -0.20
C ALA A 112 -3.11 -18.20 0.17
N VAL A 113 -4.33 -18.14 0.69
CA VAL A 113 -5.16 -19.31 1.02
C VAL A 113 -5.50 -20.10 -0.23
N THR A 114 -5.98 -19.43 -1.29
CA THR A 114 -6.34 -20.08 -2.55
C THR A 114 -5.13 -20.80 -3.17
N TYR A 115 -3.98 -20.13 -3.18
CA TYR A 115 -2.73 -20.73 -3.66
C TYR A 115 -2.32 -21.94 -2.84
N TYR A 116 -2.44 -21.86 -1.50
CA TYR A 116 -2.11 -22.98 -0.61
C TYR A 116 -3.05 -24.18 -0.85
N LEU A 117 -4.35 -23.95 -1.00
CA LEU A 117 -5.35 -24.98 -1.26
C LEU A 117 -5.16 -25.63 -2.64
N ALA A 118 -4.73 -24.89 -3.63
CA ALA A 118 -4.47 -25.39 -4.98
C ALA A 118 -3.25 -26.32 -5.06
N GLN A 119 -2.38 -26.34 -4.04
CA GLN A 119 -1.20 -27.22 -4.03
C GLN A 119 -1.55 -28.67 -3.64
N PRO A 120 -0.94 -29.68 -4.30
CA PRO A 120 -1.14 -31.08 -3.94
C PRO A 120 -0.65 -31.37 -2.50
N PRO A 121 -1.30 -32.30 -1.75
CA PRO A 121 -1.06 -32.53 -0.32
C PRO A 121 0.39 -32.83 0.04
N LYS A 122 1.12 -33.53 -0.83
CA LYS A 122 2.55 -33.86 -0.64
C LYS A 122 3.46 -32.62 -0.65
N LYS A 123 3.09 -31.58 -1.40
CA LYS A 123 3.85 -30.31 -1.47
C LYS A 123 3.48 -29.36 -0.34
N ARG A 124 2.26 -29.44 0.20
CA ARG A 124 1.80 -28.60 1.34
C ARG A 124 2.67 -28.78 2.58
N LYS A 125 3.08 -30.01 2.90
CA LYS A 125 3.93 -30.32 4.08
C LYS A 125 5.36 -29.76 3.98
N LYS A 126 5.86 -29.48 2.77
CA LYS A 126 7.22 -28.94 2.51
C LYS A 126 7.19 -27.45 2.09
N ALA A 127 6.04 -26.90 1.82
CA ALA A 127 5.91 -25.50 1.47
C ALA A 127 6.06 -24.65 2.74
N LYS A 128 7.28 -24.19 3.03
CA LYS A 128 7.44 -22.93 3.76
C LYS A 128 6.56 -21.93 3.05
N LEU A 129 5.73 -21.16 3.79
CA LEU A 129 4.92 -20.08 3.24
C LEU A 129 5.83 -19.25 2.33
N LYS A 130 5.64 -19.43 1.03
CA LYS A 130 6.43 -18.72 0.04
C LYS A 130 6.03 -17.25 0.18
N GLN A 131 6.97 -16.40 0.51
CA GLN A 131 6.70 -14.96 0.56
C GLN A 131 6.23 -14.50 -0.82
N PHE A 132 4.96 -14.09 -0.86
CA PHE A 132 4.38 -13.51 -2.07
C PHE A 132 4.70 -12.02 -2.11
N PRO A 133 4.87 -11.45 -3.30
CA PRO A 133 5.03 -10.01 -3.45
C PRO A 133 3.80 -9.30 -2.90
N PHE A 134 3.98 -8.33 -1.99
CA PHE A 134 2.88 -7.62 -1.34
C PHE A 134 2.44 -6.38 -2.13
N ALA A 135 3.35 -5.75 -2.86
CA ALA A 135 3.08 -4.51 -3.58
C ALA A 135 1.90 -4.56 -4.57
N PRO A 136 1.65 -5.66 -5.33
CA PRO A 136 0.48 -5.76 -6.19
C PRO A 136 -0.85 -5.69 -5.41
N PHE A 137 -0.89 -6.25 -4.21
CA PHE A 137 -2.08 -6.22 -3.37
C PHE A 137 -2.31 -4.85 -2.75
N ALA A 138 -1.22 -4.14 -2.41
CA ALA A 138 -1.28 -2.75 -1.97
C ALA A 138 -1.79 -1.83 -3.10
N LEU A 139 -1.37 -2.06 -4.33
CA LEU A 139 -1.88 -1.35 -5.50
C LEU A 139 -3.39 -1.55 -5.68
N LEU A 140 -3.87 -2.79 -5.59
CA LEU A 140 -5.30 -3.10 -5.70
C LEU A 140 -6.09 -2.49 -4.54
N GLY A 141 -5.59 -2.57 -3.31
CA GLY A 141 -6.20 -1.95 -2.14
C GLY A 141 -6.28 -0.42 -2.26
N TYR A 142 -5.24 0.20 -2.79
CA TYR A 142 -5.20 1.63 -3.02
C TYR A 142 -6.25 2.10 -4.05
N ILE A 143 -6.36 1.40 -5.18
CA ILE A 143 -7.38 1.68 -6.20
C ILE A 143 -8.79 1.45 -5.62
N ALA A 144 -9.00 0.32 -4.93
CA ALA A 144 -10.30 0.00 -4.34
C ALA A 144 -10.74 1.05 -3.32
N THR A 145 -9.83 1.52 -2.47
CA THR A 145 -10.12 2.58 -1.49
C THR A 145 -10.54 3.87 -2.18
N TYR A 146 -9.87 4.24 -3.27
CA TYR A 146 -10.22 5.43 -4.02
C TYR A 146 -11.59 5.32 -4.68
N VAL A 147 -11.92 4.16 -5.24
CA VAL A 147 -13.23 3.88 -5.84
C VAL A 147 -14.33 3.92 -4.78
N LEU A 148 -14.13 3.23 -3.65
CA LEU A 148 -15.10 3.21 -2.55
C LEU A 148 -15.29 4.59 -1.92
N ALA A 149 -14.21 5.34 -1.75
CA ALA A 149 -14.29 6.71 -1.26
C ALA A 149 -15.06 7.63 -2.22
N GLY A 150 -14.96 7.40 -3.53
CA GLY A 150 -15.76 8.10 -4.55
C GLY A 150 -17.26 7.79 -4.46
N PHE A 151 -17.62 6.56 -4.07
CA PHE A 151 -19.03 6.16 -3.91
C PHE A 151 -19.65 6.67 -2.60
N HIS A 152 -18.90 6.86 -1.54
CA HIS A 152 -19.40 7.42 -0.26
C HIS A 152 -19.67 8.93 -0.32
N CYS A 153 -19.39 9.58 -1.42
CA CYS A 153 -19.72 10.99 -1.68
C CYS A 153 -21.02 11.17 -2.48
N ILE A 154 -21.80 10.11 -2.68
CA ILE A 154 -23.18 10.13 -3.14
C ILE A 154 -24.09 9.88 -1.94
#